data_b9fc13f200ca70ed7fe1c92dbccc5b88
#
_entry.id   b9fc13f200ca70ed7fe1c92dbccc5b88
#
_cell.length_a   1.000
_cell.length_b   1.000
_cell.length_c   1.000
_cell.angle_alpha   90.00
_cell.angle_beta   90.00
_cell.angle_gamma   90.00
#
_symmetry.space_group_name_H-M   'P 1'
#
loop_
_entity.id
_entity.type
_entity.pdbx_description
1 polymer ?
#
loop_
_entity_poly.entity_id
_entity_poly.type
_entity_poly.pdbx_seq_one_letter_code
_entity_poly.pdbx_strand_id
1 'polypeptide(L)'
;MSFKNKVVVITGGAHGIGLCTAEEFRKNGAHVCVIDASKGDHFVGDIGNKAVLEEFAQMVINQYGRVDVLVNNAPPKMKGIDSCSWEEFQEALSVGVTAPFYLSKLFAPFFSEGASIINISSSRDRMSQPQTESYTAAKGGISALTHALAVSFAGKVRVNSISPGWIDTDYTIYKGPDAVQQPVGRVGNPLDVANMILFLASEKAGFITGENICIDGGQTRLMIYHGDHGWTLADS
;
A
#
# COMPACT_ATOMS: atom_id res chain seq x y z
N MET A 1 16.69 12.02 -0.01
CA MET A 1 16.56 11.51 -1.39
C MET A 1 15.95 12.61 -2.22
N SER A 2 16.32 12.78 -3.48
CA SER A 2 15.72 13.81 -4.32
C SER A 2 14.77 13.17 -5.34
N PHE A 3 13.55 13.69 -5.41
CA PHE A 3 12.56 13.30 -6.43
C PHE A 3 12.19 14.49 -7.33
N LYS A 4 13.12 15.44 -7.46
CA LYS A 4 12.90 16.65 -8.25
C LYS A 4 12.45 16.31 -9.67
N ASN A 5 11.30 16.86 -10.06
CA ASN A 5 10.67 16.66 -11.36
C ASN A 5 10.21 15.21 -11.66
N LYS A 6 10.21 14.32 -10.68
CA LYS A 6 9.63 12.98 -10.82
C LYS A 6 8.11 13.05 -10.75
N VAL A 7 7.43 12.27 -11.57
CA VAL A 7 5.96 12.14 -11.57
C VAL A 7 5.58 10.91 -10.73
N VAL A 8 4.86 11.17 -9.65
CA VAL A 8 4.44 10.16 -8.67
C VAL A 8 2.92 10.06 -8.66
N VAL A 9 2.41 8.88 -8.86
CA VAL A 9 0.97 8.54 -8.81
C VAL A 9 0.69 7.79 -7.52
N ILE A 10 -0.35 8.20 -6.77
CA ILE A 10 -0.73 7.58 -5.50
C ILE A 10 -2.23 7.35 -5.46
N THR A 11 -2.67 6.13 -5.18
CA THR A 11 -4.07 5.81 -4.89
C THR A 11 -4.33 5.87 -3.39
N GLY A 12 -5.51 6.41 -2.98
CA GLY A 12 -5.84 6.56 -1.56
C GLY A 12 -4.92 7.56 -0.85
N GLY A 13 -4.62 8.68 -1.51
CA GLY A 13 -3.64 9.66 -1.03
C GLY A 13 -4.22 10.83 -0.24
N ALA A 14 -5.52 10.80 0.12
CA ALA A 14 -6.15 11.87 0.89
C ALA A 14 -5.97 11.72 2.41
N HIS A 15 -5.63 10.54 2.90
CA HIS A 15 -5.53 10.23 4.33
C HIS A 15 -4.36 9.29 4.65
N GLY A 16 -4.00 9.22 5.93
CA GLY A 16 -3.12 8.21 6.51
C GLY A 16 -1.78 8.05 5.80
N ILE A 17 -1.43 6.81 5.47
CA ILE A 17 -0.16 6.46 4.82
C ILE A 17 -0.03 7.15 3.44
N GLY A 18 -1.12 7.16 2.66
CA GLY A 18 -1.11 7.77 1.33
C GLY A 18 -0.87 9.27 1.36
N LEU A 19 -1.53 10.00 2.27
CA LEU A 19 -1.33 11.44 2.46
C LEU A 19 0.10 11.75 2.90
N CYS A 20 0.59 11.07 3.93
CA CYS A 20 1.97 11.23 4.41
C CYS A 20 2.99 10.97 3.28
N THR A 21 2.77 9.91 2.50
CA THR A 21 3.60 9.59 1.33
C THR A 21 3.58 10.70 0.29
N ALA A 22 2.38 11.24 -0.04
CA ALA A 22 2.22 12.32 -0.99
C ALA A 22 2.97 13.59 -0.54
N GLU A 23 2.86 13.94 0.74
CA GLU A 23 3.57 15.08 1.32
C GLU A 23 5.09 14.90 1.28
N GLU A 24 5.59 13.72 1.66
CA GLU A 24 7.02 13.44 1.62
C GLU A 24 7.58 13.48 0.19
N PHE A 25 6.87 12.97 -0.81
CA PHE A 25 7.29 13.13 -2.21
C PHE A 25 7.30 14.61 -2.64
N ARG A 26 6.25 15.39 -2.29
CA ARG A 26 6.21 16.85 -2.60
C ARG A 26 7.36 17.61 -1.94
N LYS A 27 7.66 17.35 -0.66
CA LYS A 27 8.82 17.93 0.05
C LYS A 27 10.14 17.61 -0.63
N ASN A 28 10.24 16.48 -1.31
CA ASN A 28 11.42 16.06 -2.06
C ASN A 28 11.40 16.48 -3.54
N GLY A 29 10.45 17.35 -3.95
CA GLY A 29 10.40 18.02 -5.25
C GLY A 29 9.66 17.26 -6.35
N ALA A 30 8.85 16.25 -6.02
CA ALA A 30 8.05 15.50 -6.99
C ALA A 30 6.75 16.22 -7.38
N HIS A 31 6.28 15.95 -8.60
CA HIS A 31 4.91 16.19 -9.02
C HIS A 31 4.05 14.99 -8.57
N VAL A 32 3.09 15.22 -7.69
CA VAL A 32 2.29 14.15 -7.09
C VAL A 32 0.84 14.22 -7.57
N CYS A 33 0.40 13.18 -8.25
CA CYS A 33 -0.96 12.96 -8.72
C CYS A 33 -1.66 11.97 -7.77
N VAL A 34 -2.72 12.42 -7.12
CA VAL A 34 -3.50 11.61 -6.18
C VAL A 34 -4.87 11.30 -6.77
N ILE A 35 -5.34 10.06 -6.62
CA ILE A 35 -6.73 9.65 -6.77
C ILE A 35 -7.23 9.10 -5.44
N ASP A 36 -8.39 9.60 -5.00
CA ASP A 36 -9.06 9.16 -3.77
C ASP A 36 -10.59 9.29 -3.93
N ALA A 37 -11.35 8.45 -3.24
CA ALA A 37 -12.82 8.50 -3.27
C ALA A 37 -13.39 9.65 -2.42
N SER A 38 -12.62 10.17 -1.46
CA SER A 38 -13.00 11.29 -0.62
C SER A 38 -12.93 12.62 -1.39
N LYS A 39 -13.69 13.61 -0.93
CA LYS A 39 -13.62 14.97 -1.49
C LYS A 39 -12.33 15.65 -1.09
N GLY A 40 -11.70 16.37 -2.01
CA GLY A 40 -10.44 17.09 -1.75
C GLY A 40 -9.86 17.72 -3.00
N ASP A 41 -8.68 18.31 -2.85
CA ASP A 41 -7.92 18.99 -3.91
C ASP A 41 -7.05 17.99 -4.70
N HIS A 42 -7.69 16.93 -5.19
CA HIS A 42 -7.11 15.81 -5.94
C HIS A 42 -8.16 15.25 -6.91
N PHE A 43 -7.79 14.26 -7.72
CA PHE A 43 -8.76 13.57 -8.57
C PHE A 43 -9.69 12.72 -7.68
N VAL A 44 -10.97 13.10 -7.64
CA VAL A 44 -11.98 12.40 -6.83
C VAL A 44 -12.59 11.27 -7.66
N GLY A 45 -12.40 10.02 -7.21
CA GLY A 45 -12.93 8.87 -7.92
C GLY A 45 -12.69 7.55 -7.20
N ASP A 46 -13.60 6.60 -7.46
CA ASP A 46 -13.49 5.23 -6.95
C ASP A 46 -12.61 4.39 -7.86
N ILE A 47 -11.50 3.90 -7.35
CA ILE A 47 -10.57 3.05 -8.11
C ILE A 47 -11.11 1.64 -8.41
N GLY A 48 -12.20 1.22 -7.77
CA GLY A 48 -12.95 0.02 -8.14
C GLY A 48 -13.64 0.13 -9.51
N ASN A 49 -13.76 1.35 -10.05
CA ASN A 49 -14.40 1.64 -11.32
C ASN A 49 -13.37 1.81 -12.45
N LYS A 50 -13.47 0.93 -13.46
CA LYS A 50 -12.55 0.91 -14.61
C LYS A 50 -12.49 2.25 -15.36
N ALA A 51 -13.65 2.87 -15.64
CA ALA A 51 -13.71 4.13 -16.39
C ALA A 51 -13.03 5.28 -15.64
N VAL A 52 -13.18 5.32 -14.32
CA VAL A 52 -12.51 6.29 -13.43
C VAL A 52 -10.99 6.12 -13.48
N LEU A 53 -10.49 4.88 -13.48
CA LEU A 53 -9.06 4.61 -13.63
C LEU A 53 -8.50 5.06 -14.99
N GLU A 54 -9.27 4.83 -16.07
CA GLU A 54 -8.91 5.26 -17.43
C GLU A 54 -8.85 6.80 -17.54
N GLU A 55 -9.86 7.50 -16.99
CA GLU A 55 -9.91 8.95 -16.96
C GLU A 55 -8.74 9.55 -16.15
N PHE A 56 -8.50 9.03 -14.96
CA PHE A 56 -7.37 9.46 -14.12
C PHE A 56 -6.03 9.22 -14.81
N ALA A 57 -5.80 8.04 -15.37
CA ALA A 57 -4.56 7.73 -16.07
C ALA A 57 -4.35 8.65 -17.27
N GLN A 58 -5.41 8.91 -18.05
CA GLN A 58 -5.36 9.82 -19.21
C GLN A 58 -5.04 11.25 -18.78
N MET A 59 -5.60 11.72 -17.66
CA MET A 59 -5.26 13.04 -17.09
C MET A 59 -3.77 13.13 -16.76
N VAL A 60 -3.20 12.14 -16.06
CA VAL A 60 -1.78 12.11 -15.71
C VAL A 60 -0.90 12.09 -16.95
N ILE A 61 -1.25 11.25 -17.93
CA ILE A 61 -0.49 11.12 -19.19
C ILE A 61 -0.53 12.42 -19.99
N ASN A 62 -1.69 13.05 -20.12
CA ASN A 62 -1.84 14.32 -20.84
C ASN A 62 -1.01 15.44 -20.20
N GLN A 63 -0.93 15.45 -18.87
CA GLN A 63 -0.24 16.51 -18.13
C GLN A 63 1.28 16.33 -18.11
N TYR A 64 1.78 15.09 -18.00
CA TYR A 64 3.19 14.82 -17.74
C TYR A 64 3.88 13.94 -18.77
N GLY A 65 3.14 13.14 -19.55
CA GLY A 65 3.66 12.22 -20.56
C GLY A 65 4.48 11.04 -20.01
N ARG A 66 4.60 10.93 -18.67
CA ARG A 66 5.43 9.92 -18.01
C ARG A 66 4.96 9.64 -16.58
N VAL A 67 5.39 8.48 -16.06
CA VAL A 67 5.26 8.11 -14.65
C VAL A 67 6.59 7.54 -14.16
N ASP A 68 7.10 8.05 -13.05
CA ASP A 68 8.33 7.57 -12.42
C ASP A 68 8.04 6.64 -11.24
N VAL A 69 6.96 6.89 -10.51
CA VAL A 69 6.57 6.08 -9.35
C VAL A 69 5.05 5.89 -9.34
N LEU A 70 4.60 4.66 -9.15
CA LEU A 70 3.21 4.31 -8.88
C LEU A 70 3.10 3.70 -7.48
N VAL A 71 2.32 4.31 -6.60
CA VAL A 71 2.03 3.79 -5.26
C VAL A 71 0.58 3.35 -5.19
N ASN A 72 0.34 2.05 -5.19
CA ASN A 72 -0.98 1.45 -5.01
C ASN A 72 -1.24 1.30 -3.50
N ASN A 73 -1.85 2.33 -2.90
CA ASN A 73 -2.04 2.42 -1.45
C ASN A 73 -3.50 2.29 -1.01
N ALA A 74 -4.49 2.62 -1.85
CA ALA A 74 -5.89 2.59 -1.45
C ALA A 74 -6.29 1.24 -0.84
N PRO A 75 -6.84 1.21 0.39
CA PRO A 75 -7.17 -0.03 1.08
C PRO A 75 -8.52 -0.58 0.58
N PRO A 76 -8.64 -1.92 0.38
CA PRO A 76 -9.94 -2.55 0.21
C PRO A 76 -10.72 -2.56 1.53
N LYS A 77 -12.06 -2.67 1.46
CA LYS A 77 -12.90 -2.88 2.63
C LYS A 77 -12.64 -4.24 3.26
N MET A 78 -12.72 -4.30 4.59
CA MET A 78 -12.54 -5.51 5.36
C MET A 78 -13.90 -6.04 5.83
N LYS A 79 -14.26 -7.24 5.36
CA LYS A 79 -15.48 -7.98 5.70
C LYS A 79 -15.15 -9.46 5.86
N GLY A 80 -15.86 -10.12 6.76
CA GLY A 80 -15.64 -11.51 7.11
C GLY A 80 -16.73 -12.47 6.66
N ILE A 81 -16.50 -13.75 6.90
CA ILE A 81 -17.35 -14.86 6.41
C ILE A 81 -18.81 -14.73 6.87
N ASP A 82 -19.06 -14.11 8.02
CA ASP A 82 -20.42 -14.01 8.57
C ASP A 82 -21.26 -12.92 7.89
N SER A 83 -20.63 -11.89 7.27
CA SER A 83 -21.34 -10.70 6.78
C SER A 83 -20.94 -10.24 5.39
N CYS A 84 -19.89 -10.82 4.79
CA CYS A 84 -19.41 -10.41 3.48
C CYS A 84 -20.31 -10.95 2.38
N SER A 85 -20.96 -10.07 1.60
CA SER A 85 -21.67 -10.49 0.40
C SER A 85 -20.71 -10.83 -0.74
N TRP A 86 -21.22 -11.47 -1.79
CA TRP A 86 -20.46 -11.70 -3.02
C TRP A 86 -19.93 -10.39 -3.62
N GLU A 87 -20.77 -9.38 -3.69
CA GLU A 87 -20.46 -8.06 -4.27
C GLU A 87 -19.40 -7.33 -3.46
N GLU A 88 -19.49 -7.38 -2.13
CA GLU A 88 -18.50 -6.78 -1.22
C GLU A 88 -17.13 -7.47 -1.33
N PHE A 89 -17.12 -8.80 -1.50
CA PHE A 89 -15.88 -9.54 -1.74
C PHE A 89 -15.26 -9.17 -3.09
N GLN A 90 -16.08 -9.08 -4.16
CA GLN A 90 -15.63 -8.65 -5.48
C GLN A 90 -15.10 -7.20 -5.46
N GLU A 91 -15.77 -6.29 -4.75
CA GLU A 91 -15.30 -4.91 -4.55
C GLU A 91 -13.92 -4.88 -3.87
N ALA A 92 -13.72 -5.68 -2.82
CA ALA A 92 -12.43 -5.77 -2.12
C ALA A 92 -11.30 -6.23 -3.06
N LEU A 93 -11.56 -7.22 -3.91
CA LEU A 93 -10.59 -7.68 -4.92
C LEU A 93 -10.40 -6.63 -6.03
N SER A 94 -11.46 -5.93 -6.43
CA SER A 94 -11.37 -4.86 -7.43
C SER A 94 -10.45 -3.75 -6.97
N VAL A 95 -10.62 -3.27 -5.74
CA VAL A 95 -9.79 -2.21 -5.15
C VAL A 95 -8.38 -2.70 -4.83
N GLY A 96 -8.25 -3.88 -4.21
CA GLY A 96 -6.97 -4.35 -3.65
C GLY A 96 -6.05 -5.05 -4.65
N VAL A 97 -6.58 -5.55 -5.78
CA VAL A 97 -5.81 -6.33 -6.76
C VAL A 97 -6.02 -5.85 -8.19
N THR A 98 -7.29 -5.74 -8.64
CA THR A 98 -7.58 -5.43 -10.04
C THR A 98 -7.17 -4.01 -10.41
N ALA A 99 -7.46 -3.02 -9.56
CA ALA A 99 -7.07 -1.63 -9.80
C ALA A 99 -5.54 -1.44 -9.87
N PRO A 100 -4.72 -1.98 -8.92
CA PRO A 100 -3.27 -1.98 -9.03
C PRO A 100 -2.74 -2.61 -10.33
N PHE A 101 -3.28 -3.77 -10.72
CA PHE A 101 -2.95 -4.39 -12.00
C PHE A 101 -3.29 -3.47 -13.17
N TYR A 102 -4.50 -2.91 -13.18
CA TYR A 102 -4.99 -2.14 -14.31
C TYR A 102 -4.25 -0.79 -14.45
N LEU A 103 -3.98 -0.09 -13.35
CA LEU A 103 -3.14 1.11 -13.38
C LEU A 103 -1.71 0.79 -13.87
N SER A 104 -1.12 -0.31 -13.43
CA SER A 104 0.19 -0.75 -13.92
C SER A 104 0.17 -1.00 -15.45
N LYS A 105 -0.93 -1.58 -15.97
CA LYS A 105 -1.14 -1.78 -17.41
C LYS A 105 -1.32 -0.46 -18.16
N LEU A 106 -2.14 0.47 -17.65
CA LEU A 106 -2.39 1.76 -18.29
C LEU A 106 -1.12 2.61 -18.38
N PHE A 107 -0.28 2.59 -17.33
CA PHE A 107 0.97 3.32 -17.30
C PHE A 107 2.17 2.59 -17.91
N ALA A 108 2.04 1.32 -18.30
CA ALA A 108 3.15 0.53 -18.85
C ALA A 108 3.94 1.19 -20.00
N PRO A 109 3.28 1.85 -21.00
CA PRO A 109 3.99 2.57 -22.05
C PRO A 109 4.70 3.84 -21.58
N PHE A 110 4.27 4.40 -20.45
CA PHE A 110 4.66 5.71 -19.94
C PHE A 110 5.61 5.65 -18.74
N PHE A 111 5.91 4.47 -18.23
CA PHE A 111 6.93 4.33 -17.20
C PHE A 111 8.30 4.74 -17.73
N SER A 112 8.94 5.64 -16.99
CA SER A 112 10.34 6.04 -17.23
C SER A 112 11.28 4.86 -17.01
N GLU A 113 12.47 4.93 -17.59
CA GLU A 113 13.54 3.99 -17.25
C GLU A 113 13.86 4.09 -15.74
N GLY A 114 13.95 2.93 -15.08
CA GLY A 114 14.18 2.84 -13.64
C GLY A 114 12.98 3.23 -12.77
N ALA A 115 11.78 3.34 -13.35
CA ALA A 115 10.55 3.58 -12.60
C ALA A 115 10.31 2.52 -11.52
N SER A 116 9.46 2.84 -10.55
CA SER A 116 9.14 1.94 -9.44
C SER A 116 7.64 1.87 -9.17
N ILE A 117 7.12 0.66 -9.00
CA ILE A 117 5.77 0.38 -8.49
C ILE A 117 5.91 -0.10 -7.06
N ILE A 118 5.19 0.53 -6.13
CA ILE A 118 5.11 0.13 -4.73
C ILE A 118 3.66 -0.20 -4.38
N ASN A 119 3.41 -1.45 -4.03
CA ASN A 119 2.10 -1.94 -3.63
C ASN A 119 2.01 -1.98 -2.11
N ILE A 120 0.96 -1.41 -1.52
CA ILE A 120 0.75 -1.49 -0.08
C ILE A 120 -0.12 -2.71 0.23
N SER A 121 0.56 -3.76 0.71
CA SER A 121 -0.06 -4.97 1.23
C SER A 121 -0.43 -4.80 2.73
N SER A 122 -0.20 -5.79 3.55
CA SER A 122 -0.43 -5.80 4.99
C SER A 122 0.28 -7.01 5.60
N SER A 123 0.60 -6.99 6.88
CA SER A 123 0.93 -8.20 7.65
C SER A 123 -0.15 -9.28 7.54
N ARG A 124 -1.39 -8.90 7.19
CA ARG A 124 -2.52 -9.82 6.92
C ARG A 124 -2.40 -10.60 5.62
N ASP A 125 -1.36 -10.43 4.83
CA ASP A 125 -1.05 -11.29 3.69
C ASP A 125 -0.54 -12.69 4.12
N ARG A 126 -0.13 -12.83 5.39
CA ARG A 126 0.46 -14.05 5.97
C ARG A 126 -0.06 -14.40 7.36
N MET A 127 -0.85 -13.54 7.99
CA MET A 127 -1.50 -13.80 9.27
C MET A 127 -2.88 -13.13 9.29
N SER A 128 -3.81 -13.65 10.08
CA SER A 128 -5.21 -13.20 10.05
C SER A 128 -5.81 -13.11 11.45
N GLN A 129 -6.88 -12.37 11.56
CA GLN A 129 -7.86 -12.43 12.63
C GLN A 129 -9.18 -12.92 12.03
N PRO A 130 -10.10 -13.46 12.82
CA PRO A 130 -11.44 -13.78 12.34
C PRO A 130 -12.12 -12.58 11.67
N GLN A 131 -12.98 -12.82 10.69
CA GLN A 131 -13.79 -11.80 10.00
C GLN A 131 -12.97 -10.81 9.17
N THR A 132 -11.87 -11.27 8.54
CA THR A 132 -11.00 -10.42 7.70
C THR A 132 -10.79 -10.97 6.28
N GLU A 133 -11.60 -11.92 5.84
CA GLU A 133 -11.36 -12.75 4.65
C GLU A 133 -11.22 -11.92 3.38
N SER A 134 -12.10 -10.94 3.14
CA SER A 134 -12.04 -10.11 1.92
C SER A 134 -10.75 -9.28 1.86
N TYR A 135 -10.35 -8.70 2.99
CA TYR A 135 -9.12 -7.91 3.09
C TYR A 135 -7.88 -8.78 2.97
N THR A 136 -7.85 -9.90 3.69
CA THR A 136 -6.73 -10.86 3.67
C THR A 136 -6.53 -11.43 2.26
N ALA A 137 -7.61 -11.81 1.56
CA ALA A 137 -7.54 -12.28 0.17
C ALA A 137 -6.95 -11.21 -0.76
N ALA A 138 -7.41 -9.97 -0.64
CA ALA A 138 -6.90 -8.85 -1.44
C ALA A 138 -5.42 -8.56 -1.14
N LYS A 139 -5.00 -8.57 0.15
CA LYS A 139 -3.61 -8.31 0.55
C LYS A 139 -2.65 -9.46 0.21
N GLY A 140 -3.12 -10.71 0.25
CA GLY A 140 -2.39 -11.85 -0.31
C GLY A 140 -2.27 -11.76 -1.83
N GLY A 141 -3.36 -11.39 -2.50
CA GLY A 141 -3.41 -11.21 -3.96
C GLY A 141 -2.45 -10.13 -4.47
N ILE A 142 -2.37 -8.97 -3.80
CA ILE A 142 -1.43 -7.90 -4.21
C ILE A 142 0.03 -8.29 -3.96
N SER A 143 0.32 -9.06 -2.89
CA SER A 143 1.66 -9.59 -2.64
C SER A 143 2.09 -10.56 -3.76
N ALA A 144 1.19 -11.43 -4.21
CA ALA A 144 1.45 -12.32 -5.35
C ALA A 144 1.57 -11.54 -6.68
N LEU A 145 0.69 -10.55 -6.92
CA LEU A 145 0.77 -9.71 -8.11
C LEU A 145 2.09 -8.94 -8.20
N THR A 146 2.69 -8.58 -7.08
CA THR A 146 3.96 -7.84 -7.02
C THR A 146 5.09 -8.57 -7.73
N HIS A 147 5.34 -9.84 -7.40
CA HIS A 147 6.42 -10.58 -8.04
C HIS A 147 6.10 -10.92 -9.50
N ALA A 148 4.82 -11.13 -9.84
CA ALA A 148 4.42 -11.35 -11.23
C ALA A 148 4.67 -10.12 -12.11
N LEU A 149 4.33 -8.92 -11.61
CA LEU A 149 4.63 -7.65 -12.29
C LEU A 149 6.14 -7.38 -12.37
N ALA A 150 6.90 -7.70 -11.31
CA ALA A 150 8.36 -7.54 -11.31
C ALA A 150 9.04 -8.32 -12.45
N VAL A 151 8.58 -9.54 -12.70
CA VAL A 151 9.05 -10.37 -13.81
C VAL A 151 8.59 -9.81 -15.16
N SER A 152 7.32 -9.38 -15.28
CA SER A 152 6.77 -8.83 -16.52
C SER A 152 7.43 -7.50 -16.93
N PHE A 153 7.87 -6.69 -15.95
CA PHE A 153 8.54 -5.42 -16.16
C PHE A 153 10.07 -5.49 -16.08
N ALA A 154 10.64 -6.69 -16.12
CA ALA A 154 12.09 -6.91 -15.99
C ALA A 154 12.91 -5.95 -16.86
N GLY A 155 13.93 -5.34 -16.26
CA GLY A 155 14.82 -4.36 -16.89
C GLY A 155 14.26 -2.95 -17.07
N LYS A 156 12.96 -2.73 -16.84
CA LYS A 156 12.31 -1.42 -17.04
C LYS A 156 11.78 -0.81 -15.74
N VAL A 157 11.02 -1.59 -14.95
CA VAL A 157 10.34 -1.11 -13.74
C VAL A 157 10.62 -2.08 -12.60
N ARG A 158 11.00 -1.57 -11.44
CA ARG A 158 11.07 -2.36 -10.22
C ARG A 158 9.70 -2.39 -9.54
N VAL A 159 9.26 -3.55 -9.10
CA VAL A 159 7.95 -3.70 -8.45
C VAL A 159 8.16 -4.38 -7.11
N ASN A 160 7.78 -3.70 -6.02
CA ASN A 160 7.88 -4.23 -4.67
C ASN A 160 6.58 -3.97 -3.90
N SER A 161 6.37 -4.71 -2.83
CA SER A 161 5.30 -4.44 -1.88
C SER A 161 5.83 -4.18 -0.48
N ILE A 162 5.04 -3.45 0.28
CA ILE A 162 5.25 -3.24 1.72
C ILE A 162 4.07 -3.84 2.45
N SER A 163 4.35 -4.60 3.51
CA SER A 163 3.35 -5.16 4.42
C SER A 163 3.43 -4.43 5.77
N PRO A 164 2.66 -3.34 5.96
CA PRO A 164 2.59 -2.68 7.25
C PRO A 164 1.93 -3.57 8.30
N GLY A 165 2.37 -3.43 9.56
CA GLY A 165 1.66 -3.92 10.72
C GLY A 165 0.57 -2.93 11.19
N TRP A 166 0.43 -2.77 12.50
CA TRP A 166 -0.45 -1.75 13.05
C TRP A 166 0.18 -0.35 12.90
N ILE A 167 -0.40 0.44 12.03
CA ILE A 167 -0.05 1.84 11.77
C ILE A 167 -1.21 2.71 12.24
N ASP A 168 -0.97 3.52 13.25
CA ASP A 168 -1.93 4.52 13.70
C ASP A 168 -1.81 5.79 12.84
N THR A 169 -2.93 6.18 12.24
CA THR A 169 -3.00 7.35 11.35
C THR A 169 -3.43 8.63 12.06
N ASP A 170 -3.91 8.51 13.30
CA ASP A 170 -4.45 9.61 14.10
C ASP A 170 -3.43 10.16 15.12
N TYR A 171 -2.23 9.57 15.14
CA TYR A 171 -1.16 9.93 16.08
C TYR A 171 -1.59 9.85 17.56
N THR A 172 -2.37 8.82 17.87
CA THR A 172 -2.88 8.55 19.21
C THR A 172 -1.74 8.23 20.18
N ILE A 173 -1.83 8.76 21.39
CA ILE A 173 -0.90 8.42 22.48
C ILE A 173 -1.43 7.18 23.19
N TYR A 174 -0.87 6.03 22.84
CA TYR A 174 -1.19 4.75 23.49
C TYR A 174 -0.49 4.62 24.84
N LYS A 175 -1.09 3.83 25.74
CA LYS A 175 -0.54 3.51 27.07
C LYS A 175 -0.68 2.03 27.38
N GLY A 176 0.10 1.53 28.32
CA GLY A 176 0.06 0.14 28.73
C GLY A 176 0.44 -0.83 27.60
N PRO A 177 -0.16 -2.04 27.56
CA PRO A 177 0.20 -3.07 26.56
C PRO A 177 0.10 -2.62 25.10
N ASP A 178 -0.91 -1.81 24.77
CA ASP A 178 -1.11 -1.33 23.39
C ASP A 178 0.07 -0.47 22.90
N ALA A 179 0.72 0.27 23.83
CA ALA A 179 1.86 1.11 23.48
C ALA A 179 3.13 0.32 23.15
N VAL A 180 3.26 -0.92 23.67
CA VAL A 180 4.54 -1.67 23.65
C VAL A 180 4.43 -3.08 23.07
N GLN A 181 3.29 -3.44 22.50
CA GLN A 181 3.05 -4.80 22.01
C GLN A 181 3.94 -5.18 20.80
N GLN A 182 4.41 -4.21 20.02
CA GLN A 182 5.39 -4.48 18.98
C GLN A 182 6.80 -4.57 19.57
N PRO A 183 7.67 -5.49 19.13
CA PRO A 183 9.05 -5.62 19.61
C PRO A 183 9.86 -4.32 19.56
N VAL A 184 9.57 -3.42 18.64
CA VAL A 184 10.20 -2.08 18.56
C VAL A 184 9.79 -1.14 19.70
N GLY A 185 8.79 -1.51 20.50
CA GLY A 185 8.34 -0.78 21.70
C GLY A 185 7.43 0.42 21.42
N ARG A 186 6.79 0.50 20.24
CA ARG A 186 5.80 1.52 19.91
C ARG A 186 4.88 1.08 18.77
N VAL A 187 3.72 1.70 18.68
CA VAL A 187 2.85 1.62 17.52
C VAL A 187 3.51 2.34 16.33
N GLY A 188 3.34 1.81 15.12
CA GLY A 188 3.81 2.46 13.89
C GLY A 188 2.99 3.69 13.54
N ASN A 189 3.55 4.57 12.73
CA ASN A 189 2.87 5.75 12.18
C ASN A 189 3.05 5.82 10.65
N PRO A 190 2.30 6.67 9.94
CA PRO A 190 2.37 6.77 8.48
C PRO A 190 3.78 7.03 7.94
N LEU A 191 4.61 7.79 8.66
CA LEU A 191 5.98 8.11 8.22
C LEU A 191 6.90 6.88 8.21
N ASP A 192 6.67 5.89 9.09
CA ASP A 192 7.43 4.64 9.08
C ASP A 192 7.28 3.90 7.73
N VAL A 193 6.06 3.92 7.18
CA VAL A 193 5.76 3.30 5.88
C VAL A 193 6.22 4.20 4.74
N ALA A 194 5.95 5.51 4.82
CA ALA A 194 6.34 6.47 3.78
C ALA A 194 7.86 6.48 3.55
N ASN A 195 8.68 6.39 4.60
CA ASN A 195 10.13 6.31 4.48
C ASN A 195 10.58 5.08 3.65
N MET A 196 9.95 3.92 3.84
CA MET A 196 10.25 2.74 3.04
C MET A 196 9.76 2.89 1.60
N ILE A 197 8.58 3.52 1.37
CA ILE A 197 8.10 3.83 0.02
C ILE A 197 9.12 4.70 -0.71
N LEU A 198 9.60 5.78 -0.10
CA LEU A 198 10.60 6.65 -0.71
C LEU A 198 11.92 5.91 -0.97
N PHE A 199 12.34 5.06 -0.03
CA PHE A 199 13.55 4.25 -0.24
C PHE A 199 13.40 3.32 -1.45
N LEU A 200 12.31 2.55 -1.53
CA LEU A 200 12.04 1.63 -2.65
C LEU A 200 11.86 2.36 -3.99
N ALA A 201 11.32 3.58 -3.97
CA ALA A 201 11.19 4.43 -5.16
C ALA A 201 12.53 5.02 -5.63
N SER A 202 13.55 5.05 -4.78
CA SER A 202 14.85 5.67 -5.08
C SER A 202 15.81 4.72 -5.80
N GLU A 203 16.86 5.29 -6.41
CA GLU A 203 17.96 4.54 -7.02
C GLU A 203 18.73 3.67 -6.02
N LYS A 204 18.67 4.00 -4.71
CA LYS A 204 19.31 3.20 -3.66
C LYS A 204 18.74 1.79 -3.53
N ALA A 205 17.50 1.57 -3.99
CA ALA A 205 16.85 0.26 -4.05
C ALA A 205 16.98 -0.39 -5.43
N GLY A 206 17.98 0.00 -6.24
CA GLY A 206 18.13 -0.44 -7.64
C GLY A 206 18.26 -1.95 -7.84
N PHE A 207 18.61 -2.70 -6.81
CA PHE A 207 18.74 -4.18 -6.87
C PHE A 207 17.62 -4.90 -6.08
N ILE A 208 16.52 -4.19 -5.74
CA ILE A 208 15.37 -4.75 -5.02
C ILE A 208 14.16 -4.72 -5.95
N THR A 209 13.66 -5.89 -6.34
CA THR A 209 12.42 -6.06 -7.10
C THR A 209 11.79 -7.42 -6.81
N GLY A 210 10.46 -7.50 -6.83
CA GLY A 210 9.69 -8.71 -6.55
C GLY A 210 9.50 -9.00 -5.05
N GLU A 211 10.01 -8.13 -4.16
CA GLU A 211 10.02 -8.35 -2.72
C GLU A 211 8.76 -7.81 -2.02
N ASN A 212 8.42 -8.45 -0.90
CA ASN A 212 7.40 -7.99 0.04
C ASN A 212 8.05 -7.72 1.41
N ILE A 213 8.18 -6.45 1.78
CA ILE A 213 8.93 -6.00 2.95
C ILE A 213 7.96 -5.66 4.09
N CYS A 214 8.11 -6.35 5.24
CA CYS A 214 7.34 -6.03 6.44
C CYS A 214 7.86 -4.76 7.12
N ILE A 215 6.94 -3.85 7.44
CA ILE A 215 7.14 -2.65 8.26
C ILE A 215 6.12 -2.71 9.40
N ASP A 216 6.38 -3.53 10.39
CA ASP A 216 5.43 -3.94 11.42
C ASP A 216 5.98 -3.88 12.86
N GLY A 217 7.16 -3.27 13.03
CA GLY A 217 7.82 -3.19 14.32
C GLY A 217 8.23 -4.55 14.92
N GLY A 218 8.27 -5.60 14.08
CA GLY A 218 8.60 -6.96 14.50
C GLY A 218 7.37 -7.79 14.92
N GLN A 219 6.16 -7.28 14.80
CA GLN A 219 4.93 -7.96 15.25
C GLN A 219 4.80 -9.37 14.65
N THR A 220 5.05 -9.55 13.35
CA THR A 220 4.94 -10.86 12.68
C THR A 220 6.09 -11.82 13.02
N ARG A 221 7.06 -11.40 13.82
CA ARG A 221 8.21 -12.21 14.26
C ARG A 221 8.11 -12.63 15.72
N LEU A 222 7.21 -12.00 16.48
CA LEU A 222 7.00 -12.30 17.88
C LEU A 222 6.20 -13.62 18.01
N MET A 223 6.81 -14.61 18.65
CA MET A 223 6.15 -15.86 19.01
C MET A 223 5.64 -15.76 20.45
N ILE A 224 4.35 -16.02 20.66
CA ILE A 224 3.70 -15.95 21.96
C ILE A 224 3.02 -17.27 22.23
N TYR A 225 3.22 -17.83 23.41
CA TYR A 225 2.52 -19.03 23.91
C TYR A 225 1.47 -18.63 24.96
N HIS A 226 0.52 -19.54 25.23
CA HIS A 226 -0.44 -19.35 26.30
C HIS A 226 0.25 -19.04 27.63
N GLY A 227 -0.14 -17.91 28.26
CA GLY A 227 0.46 -17.41 29.50
C GLY A 227 1.59 -16.40 29.34
N ASP A 228 2.21 -16.30 28.15
CA ASP A 228 3.28 -15.34 27.88
C ASP A 228 2.68 -13.92 27.82
N HIS A 229 3.39 -12.95 28.44
CA HIS A 229 3.01 -11.54 28.42
C HIS A 229 1.55 -11.25 28.79
N GLY A 230 0.94 -12.13 29.58
CA GLY A 230 -0.46 -12.02 29.97
C GLY A 230 -1.46 -12.46 28.90
N TRP A 231 -0.99 -12.98 27.77
CA TRP A 231 -1.89 -13.56 26.77
C TRP A 231 -2.43 -14.92 27.22
N THR A 232 -3.73 -15.07 27.18
CA THR A 232 -4.41 -16.35 27.49
C THR A 232 -5.37 -16.71 26.38
N LEU A 233 -5.38 -17.98 25.98
CA LEU A 233 -6.42 -18.53 25.15
C LEU A 233 -7.64 -18.76 26.07
N ALA A 234 -8.78 -18.14 25.76
CA ALA A 234 -10.00 -18.40 26.50
C ALA A 234 -10.45 -19.84 26.29
N ASP A 235 -10.94 -20.48 27.36
CA ASP A 235 -11.58 -21.77 27.23
C ASP A 235 -12.85 -21.63 26.38
N SER A 236 -12.93 -22.41 25.29
CA SER A 236 -14.04 -22.41 24.33
C SER A 236 -15.26 -23.13 24.87
#